data_e540a860cd21e5833ed5aeddae3600ee
#
_entry.id   e540a860cd21e5833ed5aeddae3600ee
#
_cell.length_a   1.000
_cell.length_b   1.000
_cell.length_c   1.000
_cell.angle_alpha   90.00
_cell.angle_beta   90.00
_cell.angle_gamma   90.00
#
_symmetry.space_group_name_H-M   'P 1'
#
loop_
_entity.id
_entity.type
_entity.pdbx_description
1 polymer ?
#
loop_
_entity_poly.entity_id
_entity_poly.type
_entity_poly.pdbx_seq_one_letter_code
_entity_poly.pdbx_strand_id
1 'polypeptide(L)'
;MDIKRKIIEAQGLTPTEQQLGIAALAIGQDIRGLSIKEFAAHTNVSVASVHRFCKKLGLEGFKDLKVELIRLATEAGNRRDVDINFPFDATSTPAQVMERMEGLYQTTLAETQELLDPTQLDHAAKLIANARQVDIYTGSHNLYPAGMFRDRLLSAGKSATCHNGVEAQVRTALASNPDHAAIVISYSGLAPNLKDILPILSSRHVPVIVIGTPYCARIHPGFAAYLTVSDHESMTHRITQFASHIAVQYVLDSLYSSYFAKDYARCSEFLERSFPYTRLPGLK
;
A
#
# COMPACT_ATOMS: atom_id res chain seq x y z
N MET A 1 1.39 -17.39 2.93
CA MET A 1 1.06 -16.89 4.29
C MET A 1 2.34 -16.31 4.85
N ASP A 2 2.35 -15.02 5.19
CA ASP A 2 3.59 -14.33 5.60
C ASP A 2 3.95 -14.65 7.06
N ILE A 3 4.98 -15.48 7.26
CA ILE A 3 5.46 -15.85 8.60
C ILE A 3 6.17 -14.67 9.28
N LYS A 4 6.80 -13.75 8.52
CA LYS A 4 7.43 -12.54 9.04
C LYS A 4 6.40 -11.67 9.76
N ARG A 5 5.26 -11.44 9.12
CA ARG A 5 4.14 -10.68 9.68
C ARG A 5 3.56 -11.33 10.93
N LYS A 6 3.34 -12.66 10.92
CA LYS A 6 2.88 -13.40 12.10
C LYS A 6 3.80 -13.26 13.30
N ILE A 7 5.12 -13.28 13.07
CA ILE A 7 6.13 -13.12 14.12
C ILE A 7 6.11 -11.69 14.67
N ILE A 8 6.12 -10.67 13.81
CA ILE A 8 6.18 -9.25 14.20
C ILE A 8 4.91 -8.86 14.96
N GLU A 9 3.74 -9.22 14.44
CA GLU A 9 2.43 -8.89 15.05
C GLU A 9 2.04 -9.84 16.18
N ALA A 10 2.88 -10.80 16.55
CA ALA A 10 2.64 -11.81 17.58
C ALA A 10 1.32 -12.59 17.43
N GLN A 11 0.83 -12.77 16.20
CA GLN A 11 -0.48 -13.39 15.91
C GLN A 11 -0.54 -14.84 16.41
N GLY A 12 -1.22 -15.07 17.54
CA GLY A 12 -1.36 -16.38 18.18
C GLY A 12 -0.08 -16.94 18.80
N LEU A 13 0.97 -16.12 18.99
CA LEU A 13 2.23 -16.49 19.62
C LEU A 13 2.26 -16.05 21.08
N THR A 14 2.85 -16.90 21.94
CA THR A 14 3.23 -16.50 23.29
C THR A 14 4.44 -15.56 23.27
N PRO A 15 4.72 -14.80 24.36
CA PRO A 15 5.91 -13.93 24.41
C PRO A 15 7.22 -14.65 24.09
N THR A 16 7.40 -15.89 24.60
CA THR A 16 8.57 -16.71 24.31
C THR A 16 8.64 -17.13 22.84
N GLU A 17 7.52 -17.48 22.22
CA GLU A 17 7.47 -17.83 20.81
C GLU A 17 7.70 -16.61 19.91
N GLN A 18 7.24 -15.42 20.31
CA GLN A 18 7.54 -14.18 19.61
C GLN A 18 9.03 -13.85 19.66
N GLN A 19 9.66 -13.97 20.85
CA GLN A 19 11.11 -13.79 20.99
C GLN A 19 11.90 -14.79 20.14
N LEU A 20 11.46 -16.07 20.11
CA LEU A 20 12.03 -17.09 19.26
C LEU A 20 11.92 -16.72 17.77
N GLY A 21 10.78 -16.18 17.36
CA GLY A 21 10.56 -15.71 16.00
C GLY A 21 11.45 -14.52 15.62
N ILE A 22 11.56 -13.53 16.51
CA ILE A 22 12.45 -12.38 16.31
C ILE A 22 13.92 -12.83 16.18
N ALA A 23 14.37 -13.74 17.06
CA ALA A 23 15.71 -14.32 16.97
C ALA A 23 15.91 -15.09 15.65
N ALA A 24 14.90 -15.85 15.20
CA ALA A 24 14.94 -16.56 13.93
C ALA A 24 15.08 -15.60 12.73
N LEU A 25 14.34 -14.50 12.72
CA LEU A 25 14.45 -13.46 11.67
C LEU A 25 15.83 -12.79 11.69
N ALA A 26 16.40 -12.53 12.86
CA ALA A 26 17.72 -11.91 13.01
C ALA A 26 18.88 -12.82 12.54
N ILE A 27 18.77 -14.15 12.68
CA ILE A 27 19.76 -15.11 12.16
C ILE A 27 19.79 -15.11 10.62
N GLY A 28 18.65 -14.88 9.97
CA GLY A 28 18.56 -14.75 8.51
C GLY A 28 19.14 -15.94 7.75
N GLN A 29 20.06 -15.69 6.82
CA GLN A 29 20.69 -16.73 5.98
C GLN A 29 21.58 -17.71 6.76
N ASP A 30 22.13 -17.31 7.90
CA ASP A 30 23.05 -18.13 8.70
C ASP A 30 22.36 -19.37 9.28
N ILE A 31 21.02 -19.37 9.33
CA ILE A 31 20.22 -20.54 9.72
C ILE A 31 20.48 -21.76 8.82
N ARG A 32 21.01 -21.53 7.61
CA ARG A 32 21.31 -22.62 6.65
C ARG A 32 22.20 -23.69 7.27
N GLY A 33 23.23 -23.29 8.02
CA GLY A 33 24.21 -24.18 8.67
C GLY A 33 23.72 -24.81 9.97
N LEU A 34 22.68 -24.27 10.62
CA LEU A 34 22.28 -24.70 11.94
C LEU A 34 21.41 -25.99 11.93
N SER A 35 21.70 -26.91 12.80
CA SER A 35 20.76 -27.99 13.18
C SER A 35 19.67 -27.44 14.11
N ILE A 36 18.56 -28.18 14.28
CA ILE A 36 17.50 -27.81 15.23
C ILE A 36 18.00 -27.71 16.67
N LYS A 37 18.99 -28.53 17.04
CA LYS A 37 19.60 -28.51 18.38
C LYS A 37 20.44 -27.24 18.59
N GLU A 38 21.24 -26.87 17.61
CA GLU A 38 22.04 -25.64 17.64
C GLU A 38 21.15 -24.39 17.64
N PHE A 39 20.09 -24.37 16.83
CA PHE A 39 19.12 -23.28 16.82
C PHE A 39 18.39 -23.16 18.16
N ALA A 40 17.96 -24.28 18.76
CA ALA A 40 17.33 -24.31 20.08
C ALA A 40 18.26 -23.81 21.19
N ALA A 41 19.55 -24.21 21.14
CA ALA A 41 20.58 -23.71 22.04
C ALA A 41 20.84 -22.21 21.86
N HIS A 42 20.96 -21.75 20.62
CA HIS A 42 21.20 -20.34 20.30
C HIS A 42 20.06 -19.41 20.77
N THR A 43 18.83 -19.91 20.76
CA THR A 43 17.63 -19.19 21.18
C THR A 43 17.18 -19.48 22.60
N ASN A 44 17.96 -20.25 23.37
CA ASN A 44 17.69 -20.63 24.75
C ASN A 44 16.32 -21.31 24.97
N VAL A 45 15.90 -22.13 24.03
CA VAL A 45 14.65 -22.91 24.13
C VAL A 45 14.88 -24.41 23.92
N SER A 46 13.89 -25.23 24.24
CA SER A 46 13.95 -26.67 23.95
C SER A 46 13.63 -26.94 22.45
N VAL A 47 14.19 -28.04 21.93
CA VAL A 47 13.85 -28.55 20.58
C VAL A 47 12.32 -28.72 20.41
N ALA A 48 11.64 -29.20 21.47
CA ALA A 48 10.17 -29.31 21.46
C ALA A 48 9.46 -27.96 21.31
N SER A 49 10.01 -26.88 21.89
CA SER A 49 9.50 -25.51 21.72
C SER A 49 9.67 -25.01 20.28
N VAL A 50 10.81 -25.31 19.64
CA VAL A 50 11.03 -24.99 18.23
C VAL A 50 10.02 -25.72 17.35
N HIS A 51 9.75 -27.00 17.59
CA HIS A 51 8.73 -27.73 16.82
C HIS A 51 7.33 -27.13 16.98
N ARG A 52 6.91 -26.79 18.21
CA ARG A 52 5.61 -26.15 18.47
C ARG A 52 5.49 -24.80 17.76
N PHE A 53 6.56 -24.01 17.82
CA PHE A 53 6.63 -22.73 17.12
C PHE A 53 6.44 -22.88 15.60
N CYS A 54 7.16 -23.84 14.97
CA CYS A 54 6.97 -24.13 13.54
C CYS A 54 5.50 -24.47 13.21
N LYS A 55 4.88 -25.33 14.02
CA LYS A 55 3.47 -25.71 13.83
C LYS A 55 2.52 -24.50 13.96
N LYS A 56 2.75 -23.60 14.90
CA LYS A 56 1.96 -22.37 15.05
C LYS A 56 2.12 -21.40 13.87
N LEU A 57 3.29 -21.37 13.25
CA LEU A 57 3.50 -20.62 12.01
C LEU A 57 2.83 -21.28 10.80
N GLY A 58 2.34 -22.51 10.93
CA GLY A 58 1.74 -23.28 9.84
C GLY A 58 2.76 -24.05 9.01
N LEU A 59 3.95 -24.29 9.55
CA LEU A 59 5.05 -25.03 8.95
C LEU A 59 5.07 -26.49 9.44
N GLU A 60 5.53 -27.41 8.60
CA GLU A 60 5.62 -28.83 9.01
C GLU A 60 6.75 -29.10 10.00
N GLY A 61 7.81 -28.29 10.00
CA GLY A 61 8.92 -28.43 10.93
C GLY A 61 10.05 -27.43 10.71
N PHE A 62 11.19 -27.68 11.38
CA PHE A 62 12.35 -26.81 11.34
C PHE A 62 12.98 -26.69 9.95
N LYS A 63 12.87 -27.75 9.11
CA LYS A 63 13.36 -27.70 7.73
C LYS A 63 12.61 -26.65 6.91
N ASP A 64 11.29 -26.60 7.06
CA ASP A 64 10.46 -25.60 6.36
C ASP A 64 10.72 -24.19 6.89
N LEU A 65 10.92 -24.06 8.22
CA LEU A 65 11.31 -22.79 8.81
C LEU A 65 12.64 -22.28 8.22
N LYS A 66 13.64 -23.15 8.03
CA LYS A 66 14.90 -22.79 7.37
C LYS A 66 14.68 -22.32 5.94
N VAL A 67 13.91 -23.04 5.14
CA VAL A 67 13.61 -22.68 3.74
C VAL A 67 12.96 -21.32 3.70
N GLU A 68 11.97 -21.07 4.56
CA GLU A 68 11.22 -19.83 4.57
C GLU A 68 12.07 -18.64 5.08
N LEU A 69 12.89 -18.83 6.09
CA LEU A 69 13.82 -17.80 6.57
C LEU A 69 14.91 -17.47 5.55
N ILE A 70 15.44 -18.47 4.84
CA ILE A 70 16.41 -18.26 3.75
C ILE A 70 15.74 -17.51 2.60
N ARG A 71 14.50 -17.87 2.23
CA ARG A 71 13.72 -17.15 1.22
C ARG A 71 13.54 -15.68 1.61
N LEU A 72 13.07 -15.42 2.83
CA LEU A 72 12.91 -14.05 3.35
C LEU A 72 14.23 -13.26 3.37
N ALA A 73 15.32 -13.89 3.81
CA ALA A 73 16.63 -13.27 3.85
C ALA A 73 17.21 -13.03 2.43
N THR A 74 16.93 -13.92 1.47
CA THR A 74 17.32 -13.73 0.06
C THR A 74 16.50 -12.63 -0.59
N GLU A 75 15.21 -12.55 -0.31
CA GLU A 75 14.34 -11.46 -0.74
C GLU A 75 14.76 -10.12 -0.10
N ALA A 76 15.13 -10.13 1.17
CA ALA A 76 15.70 -8.96 1.85
C ALA A 76 17.09 -8.56 1.32
N GLY A 77 17.92 -9.54 0.95
CA GLY A 77 19.25 -9.29 0.34
C GLY A 77 19.15 -8.82 -1.12
N ASN A 78 18.08 -9.17 -1.83
CA ASN A 78 17.73 -8.60 -3.12
C ASN A 78 17.02 -7.23 -2.98
N ARG A 79 16.42 -6.96 -1.81
CA ARG A 79 15.96 -5.63 -1.39
C ARG A 79 17.22 -4.93 -0.88
N ARG A 80 17.86 -4.10 -1.72
CA ARG A 80 19.01 -3.29 -1.33
C ARG A 80 18.68 -2.58 -0.03
N ASP A 81 19.59 -2.63 0.94
CA ASP A 81 19.44 -1.97 2.24
C ASP A 81 19.54 -0.45 2.04
N VAL A 82 18.44 0.16 1.63
CA VAL A 82 18.33 1.58 1.33
C VAL A 82 17.54 2.25 2.45
N ASP A 83 18.13 3.28 3.06
CA ASP A 83 17.36 4.14 3.96
C ASP A 83 16.26 4.87 3.16
N ILE A 84 15.02 4.50 3.41
CA ILE A 84 13.85 5.03 2.71
C ILE A 84 13.69 6.54 2.94
N ASN A 85 14.12 7.05 4.09
CA ASN A 85 14.02 8.45 4.47
C ASN A 85 15.18 9.30 3.96
N PHE A 86 16.39 8.71 3.89
CA PHE A 86 17.62 9.34 3.44
C PHE A 86 18.37 8.44 2.44
N PRO A 87 17.81 8.23 1.23
CA PRO A 87 18.37 7.28 0.26
C PRO A 87 19.73 7.73 -0.31
N PHE A 88 20.11 9.00 -0.13
CA PHE A 88 21.40 9.54 -0.58
C PHE A 88 21.90 10.63 0.38
N ASP A 89 23.19 10.95 0.26
CA ASP A 89 23.89 11.98 1.01
C ASP A 89 24.76 12.87 0.08
N ALA A 90 25.47 13.85 0.67
CA ALA A 90 26.29 14.81 -0.08
C ALA A 90 27.49 14.16 -0.84
N THR A 91 27.87 12.93 -0.51
CA THR A 91 28.97 12.19 -1.13
C THR A 91 28.52 11.23 -2.22
N SER A 92 27.21 11.04 -2.37
CA SER A 92 26.63 10.09 -3.31
C SER A 92 26.85 10.49 -4.76
N THR A 93 27.42 9.61 -5.55
CA THR A 93 27.57 9.80 -7.00
C THR A 93 26.23 9.61 -7.71
N PRO A 94 26.02 10.15 -8.92
CA PRO A 94 24.78 9.92 -9.68
C PRO A 94 24.43 8.44 -9.87
N ALA A 95 25.41 7.56 -10.10
CA ALA A 95 25.21 6.13 -10.24
C ALA A 95 24.68 5.51 -8.94
N GLN A 96 25.24 5.90 -7.78
CA GLN A 96 24.77 5.45 -6.47
C GLN A 96 23.36 5.98 -6.16
N VAL A 97 23.05 7.23 -6.53
CA VAL A 97 21.71 7.78 -6.37
C VAL A 97 20.69 6.97 -7.18
N MET A 98 20.99 6.69 -8.46
CA MET A 98 20.12 5.88 -9.32
C MET A 98 19.87 4.48 -8.72
N GLU A 99 20.93 3.82 -8.25
CA GLU A 99 20.87 2.50 -7.63
C GLU A 99 20.03 2.49 -6.36
N ARG A 100 20.23 3.47 -5.47
CA ARG A 100 19.49 3.59 -4.22
C ARG A 100 18.02 3.94 -4.46
N MET A 101 17.71 4.81 -5.44
CA MET A 101 16.34 5.12 -5.83
C MET A 101 15.61 3.90 -6.39
N GLU A 102 16.27 3.08 -7.21
CA GLU A 102 15.70 1.81 -7.67
C GLU A 102 15.37 0.90 -6.49
N GLY A 103 16.31 0.71 -5.55
CA GLY A 103 16.12 -0.10 -4.36
C GLY A 103 14.96 0.41 -3.48
N LEU A 104 14.86 1.74 -3.26
CA LEU A 104 13.77 2.36 -2.54
C LEU A 104 12.41 2.04 -3.20
N TYR A 105 12.30 2.18 -4.51
CA TYR A 105 11.06 1.90 -5.22
C TYR A 105 10.69 0.42 -5.18
N GLN A 106 11.66 -0.48 -5.40
CA GLN A 106 11.42 -1.93 -5.33
C GLN A 106 10.91 -2.34 -3.94
N THR A 107 11.56 -1.86 -2.87
CA THR A 107 11.16 -2.14 -1.49
C THR A 107 9.75 -1.62 -1.21
N THR A 108 9.50 -0.34 -1.52
CA THR A 108 8.20 0.29 -1.26
C THR A 108 7.05 -0.37 -2.03
N LEU A 109 7.28 -0.74 -3.29
CA LEU A 109 6.26 -1.42 -4.10
C LEU A 109 5.96 -2.82 -3.58
N ALA A 110 6.98 -3.59 -3.20
CA ALA A 110 6.80 -4.93 -2.64
C ALA A 110 6.02 -4.88 -1.31
N GLU A 111 6.37 -3.97 -0.42
CA GLU A 111 5.66 -3.79 0.85
C GLU A 111 4.21 -3.33 0.66
N THR A 112 3.99 -2.39 -0.26
CA THR A 112 2.63 -1.93 -0.58
C THR A 112 1.80 -3.06 -1.19
N GLN A 113 2.38 -3.89 -2.04
CA GLN A 113 1.71 -5.06 -2.61
C GLN A 113 1.32 -6.07 -1.52
N GLU A 114 2.19 -6.31 -0.53
CA GLU A 114 1.91 -7.20 0.60
C GLU A 114 0.75 -6.68 1.49
N LEU A 115 0.63 -5.36 1.62
CA LEU A 115 -0.42 -4.70 2.43
C LEU A 115 -1.75 -4.51 1.70
N LEU A 116 -1.72 -4.45 0.37
CA LEU A 116 -2.90 -4.21 -0.45
C LEU A 116 -3.73 -5.49 -0.58
N ASP A 117 -4.86 -5.53 0.11
CA ASP A 117 -5.80 -6.66 0.05
C ASP A 117 -6.53 -6.68 -1.30
N PRO A 118 -6.40 -7.76 -2.11
CA PRO A 118 -7.10 -7.87 -3.40
C PRO A 118 -8.64 -7.81 -3.27
N THR A 119 -9.21 -8.22 -2.13
CA THR A 119 -10.67 -8.17 -1.92
C THR A 119 -11.12 -6.74 -1.68
N GLN A 120 -10.35 -5.93 -0.96
CA GLN A 120 -10.59 -4.50 -0.78
C GLN A 120 -10.43 -3.74 -2.11
N LEU A 121 -9.42 -4.09 -2.90
CA LEU A 121 -9.19 -3.51 -4.22
C LEU A 121 -10.35 -3.80 -5.18
N ASP A 122 -10.82 -5.05 -5.22
CA ASP A 122 -11.97 -5.45 -6.02
C ASP A 122 -13.26 -4.73 -5.57
N HIS A 123 -13.46 -4.60 -4.26
CA HIS A 123 -14.61 -3.88 -3.70
C HIS A 123 -14.56 -2.40 -4.05
N ALA A 124 -13.42 -1.73 -3.89
CA ALA A 124 -13.22 -0.34 -4.28
C ALA A 124 -13.48 -0.11 -5.78
N ALA A 125 -12.99 -1.01 -6.64
CA ALA A 125 -13.26 -0.96 -8.08
C ALA A 125 -14.76 -1.10 -8.41
N LYS A 126 -15.51 -1.93 -7.68
CA LYS A 126 -16.98 -2.05 -7.81
C LYS A 126 -17.68 -0.76 -7.38
N LEU A 127 -17.26 -0.14 -6.29
CA LEU A 127 -17.81 1.14 -5.84
C LEU A 127 -17.64 2.22 -6.91
N ILE A 128 -16.45 2.32 -7.53
CA ILE A 128 -16.19 3.24 -8.64
C ILE A 128 -17.08 2.90 -9.85
N ALA A 129 -17.18 1.63 -10.23
CA ALA A 129 -17.97 1.22 -11.39
C ALA A 129 -19.44 1.60 -11.24
N ASN A 130 -20.02 1.38 -10.06
CA ASN A 130 -21.43 1.64 -9.76
C ASN A 130 -21.75 3.12 -9.51
N ALA A 131 -20.78 3.92 -9.10
CA ALA A 131 -20.99 5.34 -8.83
C ALA A 131 -21.30 6.13 -10.11
N ARG A 132 -22.18 7.11 -9.99
CA ARG A 132 -22.41 8.11 -11.07
C ARG A 132 -21.22 9.03 -11.20
N GLN A 133 -20.58 9.39 -10.10
CA GLN A 133 -19.44 10.30 -10.02
C GLN A 133 -18.45 9.83 -8.95
N VAL A 134 -17.16 10.08 -9.18
CA VAL A 134 -16.09 9.84 -8.23
C VAL A 134 -15.51 11.17 -7.76
N ASP A 135 -15.52 11.40 -6.45
CA ASP A 135 -14.98 12.63 -5.86
C ASP A 135 -13.72 12.32 -5.07
N ILE A 136 -12.59 12.95 -5.43
CA ILE A 136 -11.28 12.66 -4.83
C ILE A 136 -10.89 13.78 -3.87
N TYR A 137 -10.62 13.42 -2.63
CA TYR A 137 -10.27 14.32 -1.53
C TYR A 137 -8.84 14.04 -1.08
N THR A 138 -7.99 15.02 -1.24
CA THR A 138 -6.58 14.94 -0.86
C THR A 138 -5.95 16.33 -0.78
N GLY A 139 -4.68 16.39 -0.42
CA GLY A 139 -3.94 17.66 -0.37
C GLY A 139 -2.45 17.46 -0.63
N SER A 140 -1.72 18.58 -0.71
CA SER A 140 -0.27 18.60 -0.86
C SER A 140 0.20 17.80 -2.09
N HIS A 141 1.28 17.05 -1.98
CA HIS A 141 1.89 16.28 -3.07
C HIS A 141 0.99 15.17 -3.65
N ASN A 142 0.04 14.64 -2.86
CA ASN A 142 -0.91 13.64 -3.35
C ASN A 142 -1.91 14.19 -4.40
N LEU A 143 -2.01 15.51 -4.56
CA LEU A 143 -2.83 16.12 -5.62
C LEU A 143 -2.36 15.73 -7.02
N TYR A 144 -1.06 15.49 -7.22
CA TYR A 144 -0.52 15.11 -8.52
C TYR A 144 -0.98 13.72 -8.97
N PRO A 145 -0.73 12.63 -8.21
CA PRO A 145 -1.23 11.30 -8.58
C PRO A 145 -2.77 11.24 -8.58
N ALA A 146 -3.45 11.95 -7.68
CA ALA A 146 -4.91 12.05 -7.66
C ALA A 146 -5.48 12.73 -8.92
N GLY A 147 -4.85 13.81 -9.37
CA GLY A 147 -5.21 14.49 -10.61
C GLY A 147 -5.03 13.59 -11.84
N MET A 148 -3.92 12.87 -11.92
CA MET A 148 -3.69 11.89 -12.99
C MET A 148 -4.71 10.76 -12.95
N PHE A 149 -5.06 10.25 -11.78
CA PHE A 149 -6.10 9.22 -11.62
C PHE A 149 -7.47 9.74 -12.06
N ARG A 150 -7.86 10.99 -11.70
CA ARG A 150 -9.07 11.66 -12.20
C ARG A 150 -9.09 11.69 -13.73
N ASP A 151 -7.99 12.10 -14.36
CA ASP A 151 -7.92 12.23 -15.82
C ASP A 151 -8.03 10.87 -16.52
N ARG A 152 -7.46 9.81 -15.93
CA ARG A 152 -7.65 8.43 -16.38
C ARG A 152 -9.09 7.96 -16.27
N LEU A 153 -9.80 8.27 -15.16
CA LEU A 153 -11.23 7.96 -15.02
C LEU A 153 -12.06 8.67 -16.09
N LEU A 154 -11.80 9.96 -16.32
CA LEU A 154 -12.46 10.75 -17.39
C LEU A 154 -12.18 10.15 -18.77
N SER A 155 -10.95 9.70 -19.05
CA SER A 155 -10.60 9.08 -20.33
C SER A 155 -11.29 7.73 -20.55
N ALA A 156 -11.70 7.05 -19.48
CA ALA A 156 -12.51 5.82 -19.52
C ALA A 156 -14.03 6.08 -19.41
N GLY A 157 -14.46 7.34 -19.52
CA GLY A 157 -15.88 7.74 -19.49
C GLY A 157 -16.51 7.79 -18.09
N LYS A 158 -15.71 7.83 -17.02
CA LYS A 158 -16.18 7.97 -15.65
C LYS A 158 -16.03 9.42 -15.19
N SER A 159 -17.16 10.07 -14.82
CA SER A 159 -17.13 11.40 -14.23
C SER A 159 -16.35 11.39 -12.92
N ALA A 160 -15.39 12.30 -12.79
CA ALA A 160 -14.55 12.41 -11.60
C ALA A 160 -14.13 13.85 -11.31
N THR A 161 -14.00 14.20 -10.01
CA THR A 161 -13.50 15.49 -9.53
C THR A 161 -12.28 15.29 -8.64
N CYS A 162 -11.37 16.29 -8.67
CA CYS A 162 -10.24 16.39 -7.75
C CYS A 162 -9.88 17.87 -7.61
N HIS A 163 -10.27 18.51 -6.52
CA HIS A 163 -10.06 19.93 -6.29
C HIS A 163 -8.84 20.18 -5.40
N ASN A 164 -8.05 21.19 -5.74
CA ASN A 164 -6.88 21.59 -4.95
C ASN A 164 -7.29 22.39 -3.68
N GLY A 165 -8.34 23.22 -3.77
CA GLY A 165 -8.75 24.09 -2.67
C GLY A 165 -9.62 23.35 -1.64
N VAL A 166 -9.35 23.56 -0.34
CA VAL A 166 -10.14 22.96 0.76
C VAL A 166 -11.62 23.36 0.67
N GLU A 167 -11.92 24.62 0.38
CA GLU A 167 -13.29 25.09 0.22
C GLU A 167 -14.04 24.34 -0.88
N ALA A 168 -13.40 24.14 -2.04
CA ALA A 168 -14.00 23.40 -3.15
C ALA A 168 -14.23 21.93 -2.78
N GLN A 169 -13.29 21.30 -2.06
CA GLN A 169 -13.46 19.94 -1.55
C GLN A 169 -14.65 19.83 -0.57
N VAL A 170 -14.79 20.77 0.36
CA VAL A 170 -15.92 20.79 1.31
C VAL A 170 -17.24 21.01 0.57
N ARG A 171 -17.30 21.92 -0.40
CA ARG A 171 -18.49 22.14 -1.24
C ARG A 171 -18.86 20.89 -2.04
N THR A 172 -17.88 20.19 -2.59
CA THR A 172 -18.08 18.91 -3.29
C THR A 172 -18.64 17.85 -2.33
N ALA A 173 -18.09 17.71 -1.12
CA ALA A 173 -18.60 16.78 -0.13
C ALA A 173 -20.04 17.10 0.28
N LEU A 174 -20.39 18.39 0.44
CA LEU A 174 -21.75 18.84 0.73
C LEU A 174 -22.73 18.57 -0.43
N ALA A 175 -22.27 18.55 -1.67
CA ALA A 175 -23.08 18.26 -2.85
C ALA A 175 -23.17 16.76 -3.15
N SER A 176 -22.28 15.91 -2.59
CA SER A 176 -22.25 14.47 -2.81
C SER A 176 -23.50 13.78 -2.22
N ASN A 177 -23.80 12.59 -2.70
CA ASN A 177 -24.94 11.75 -2.30
C ASN A 177 -24.59 10.27 -2.48
N PRO A 178 -25.44 9.30 -2.09
CA PRO A 178 -25.14 7.87 -2.17
C PRO A 178 -24.83 7.32 -3.58
N ASP A 179 -25.17 8.06 -4.64
CA ASP A 179 -24.82 7.68 -6.01
C ASP A 179 -23.38 8.06 -6.40
N HIS A 180 -22.65 8.73 -5.50
CA HIS A 180 -21.24 9.04 -5.66
C HIS A 180 -20.37 8.01 -4.96
N ALA A 181 -19.08 7.97 -5.30
CA ALA A 181 -18.03 7.31 -4.52
C ALA A 181 -16.96 8.35 -4.16
N ALA A 182 -16.57 8.39 -2.90
CA ALA A 182 -15.50 9.26 -2.43
C ALA A 182 -14.19 8.47 -2.32
N ILE A 183 -13.09 9.04 -2.81
CA ILE A 183 -11.74 8.54 -2.59
C ILE A 183 -10.99 9.54 -1.72
N VAL A 184 -10.57 9.11 -0.55
CA VAL A 184 -9.80 9.92 0.38
C VAL A 184 -8.36 9.41 0.40
N ILE A 185 -7.41 10.26 -0.02
CA ILE A 185 -5.99 9.91 -0.04
C ILE A 185 -5.28 10.69 1.06
N SER A 186 -4.83 9.98 2.09
CA SER A 186 -4.08 10.57 3.20
C SER A 186 -3.16 9.53 3.82
N TYR A 187 -1.84 9.72 3.64
CA TYR A 187 -0.84 8.78 4.15
C TYR A 187 -0.99 8.54 5.66
N SER A 188 -1.07 9.60 6.46
CA SER A 188 -1.21 9.50 7.92
C SER A 188 -2.66 9.48 8.43
N GLY A 189 -3.64 9.88 7.61
CA GLY A 189 -5.00 10.14 8.06
C GLY A 189 -5.18 11.44 8.86
N LEU A 190 -4.13 12.23 9.04
CA LEU A 190 -4.14 13.43 9.87
C LEU A 190 -4.25 14.74 9.07
N ALA A 191 -4.57 14.67 7.77
CA ALA A 191 -4.72 15.88 6.96
C ALA A 191 -5.84 16.79 7.51
N PRO A 192 -5.60 18.08 7.71
CA PRO A 192 -6.53 18.99 8.42
C PRO A 192 -7.93 19.05 7.82
N ASN A 193 -8.06 18.92 6.49
CA ASN A 193 -9.35 18.95 5.79
C ASN A 193 -10.21 17.71 6.04
N LEU A 194 -9.63 16.60 6.48
CA LEU A 194 -10.38 15.35 6.71
C LEU A 194 -11.37 15.46 7.86
N LYS A 195 -11.07 16.28 8.88
CA LYS A 195 -11.95 16.50 10.03
C LYS A 195 -13.33 17.06 9.63
N ASP A 196 -13.39 17.81 8.53
CA ASP A 196 -14.62 18.39 8.02
C ASP A 196 -15.25 17.49 6.94
N ILE A 197 -14.44 16.94 6.03
CA ILE A 197 -14.90 16.16 4.88
C ILE A 197 -15.49 14.80 5.31
N LEU A 198 -14.81 14.05 6.17
CA LEU A 198 -15.25 12.69 6.54
C LEU A 198 -16.62 12.66 7.24
N PRO A 199 -16.92 13.54 8.23
CA PRO A 199 -18.26 13.61 8.80
C PRO A 199 -19.34 14.01 7.80
N ILE A 200 -19.05 14.92 6.85
CA ILE A 200 -19.99 15.31 5.79
C ILE A 200 -20.31 14.09 4.93
N LEU A 201 -19.30 13.38 4.40
CA LEU A 201 -19.50 12.20 3.56
C LEU A 201 -20.28 11.11 4.29
N SER A 202 -19.95 10.87 5.55
CA SER A 202 -20.66 9.90 6.41
C SER A 202 -22.14 10.28 6.59
N SER A 203 -22.44 11.53 6.93
CA SER A 203 -23.83 12.00 7.13
C SER A 203 -24.67 11.94 5.84
N ARG A 204 -24.01 11.97 4.69
CA ARG A 204 -24.63 11.87 3.37
C ARG A 204 -24.65 10.44 2.81
N HIS A 205 -24.20 9.47 3.59
CA HIS A 205 -24.12 8.06 3.21
C HIS A 205 -23.35 7.80 1.92
N VAL A 206 -22.33 8.62 1.65
CA VAL A 206 -21.44 8.44 0.50
C VAL A 206 -20.47 7.29 0.81
N PRO A 207 -20.36 6.25 -0.04
CA PRO A 207 -19.34 5.22 0.13
C PRO A 207 -17.94 5.81 -0.02
N VAL A 208 -17.09 5.61 1.00
CA VAL A 208 -15.75 6.17 1.07
C VAL A 208 -14.71 5.06 0.92
N ILE A 209 -13.79 5.25 0.00
CA ILE A 209 -12.56 4.45 -0.21
C ILE A 209 -11.41 5.25 0.39
N VAL A 210 -10.70 4.68 1.36
CA VAL A 210 -9.55 5.32 2.00
C VAL A 210 -8.25 4.72 1.47
N ILE A 211 -7.34 5.57 1.02
CA ILE A 211 -5.97 5.20 0.61
C ILE A 211 -5.00 5.82 1.62
N GLY A 212 -4.30 4.98 2.39
CA GLY A 212 -3.39 5.43 3.43
C GLY A 212 -2.68 4.28 4.13
N THR A 213 -1.89 4.60 5.16
CA THR A 213 -1.16 3.60 5.95
C THR A 213 -2.10 2.77 6.84
N PRO A 214 -1.62 1.65 7.42
CA PRO A 214 -2.36 0.91 8.44
C PRO A 214 -2.82 1.78 9.62
N TYR A 215 -2.03 2.80 9.98
CA TYR A 215 -2.42 3.77 11.01
C TYR A 215 -3.63 4.59 10.58
N CYS A 216 -3.65 5.10 9.34
CA CYS A 216 -4.79 5.84 8.80
C CYS A 216 -6.09 5.01 8.88
N ALA A 217 -6.04 3.73 8.51
CA ALA A 217 -7.19 2.83 8.58
C ALA A 217 -7.69 2.63 10.04
N ARG A 218 -6.77 2.57 11.02
CA ARG A 218 -7.14 2.40 12.44
C ARG A 218 -7.84 3.62 13.03
N ILE A 219 -7.40 4.83 12.69
CA ILE A 219 -7.98 6.06 13.26
C ILE A 219 -9.28 6.50 12.56
N HIS A 220 -9.54 5.94 11.38
CA HIS A 220 -10.76 6.22 10.61
C HIS A 220 -11.49 4.91 10.26
N PRO A 221 -12.06 4.19 11.25
CA PRO A 221 -12.78 2.93 11.00
C PRO A 221 -14.15 3.16 10.36
N GLY A 222 -14.69 2.10 9.74
CA GLY A 222 -16.10 2.06 9.30
C GLY A 222 -16.36 2.61 7.90
N PHE A 223 -15.34 2.84 7.09
CA PHE A 223 -15.52 3.19 5.68
C PHE A 223 -15.66 1.96 4.77
N ALA A 224 -16.12 2.18 3.54
CA ALA A 224 -16.49 1.12 2.62
C ALA A 224 -15.31 0.25 2.17
N ALA A 225 -14.14 0.86 1.94
CA ALA A 225 -12.94 0.14 1.56
C ALA A 225 -11.66 0.83 2.06
N TYR A 226 -10.61 0.03 2.31
CA TYR A 226 -9.28 0.50 2.69
C TYR A 226 -8.24 -0.08 1.75
N LEU A 227 -7.50 0.79 1.07
CA LEU A 227 -6.38 0.44 0.21
C LEU A 227 -5.10 0.88 0.91
N THR A 228 -4.40 -0.09 1.50
CA THR A 228 -3.29 0.17 2.41
C THR A 228 -1.97 0.31 1.65
N VAL A 229 -1.18 1.31 2.02
CA VAL A 229 0.17 1.57 1.50
C VAL A 229 1.24 1.30 2.56
N SER A 230 2.50 1.08 2.14
CA SER A 230 3.65 0.98 3.05
C SER A 230 3.73 2.21 3.96
N ASP A 231 4.11 2.02 5.24
CA ASP A 231 4.21 3.06 6.28
C ASP A 231 5.65 3.29 6.79
N HIS A 232 6.65 2.80 6.07
CA HIS A 232 8.06 2.92 6.47
C HIS A 232 8.65 4.32 6.28
N GLU A 233 8.02 5.18 5.48
CA GLU A 233 8.48 6.55 5.31
C GLU A 233 8.06 7.43 6.48
N SER A 234 9.02 8.08 7.14
CA SER A 234 8.76 9.03 8.24
C SER A 234 7.97 10.25 7.76
N MET A 235 7.05 10.72 8.58
CA MET A 235 6.29 11.95 8.29
C MET A 235 7.11 13.22 8.42
N THR A 236 8.13 13.22 9.30
CA THR A 236 8.86 14.43 9.70
C THR A 236 10.36 14.33 9.45
N HIS A 237 10.94 13.12 9.45
CA HIS A 237 12.38 12.91 9.35
C HIS A 237 12.71 12.19 8.04
N ARG A 238 12.73 12.94 6.96
CA ARG A 238 13.02 12.47 5.59
C ARG A 238 13.46 13.62 4.68
N ILE A 239 14.14 13.31 3.58
CA ILE A 239 14.46 14.32 2.56
C ILE A 239 13.20 14.82 1.87
N THR A 240 12.36 13.90 1.37
CA THR A 240 11.06 14.20 0.72
C THR A 240 10.21 12.92 0.60
N GLN A 241 9.02 13.04 0.00
CA GLN A 241 8.04 11.98 -0.15
C GLN A 241 8.35 11.07 -1.36
N PHE A 242 9.41 10.29 -1.30
CA PHE A 242 9.72 9.34 -2.38
C PHE A 242 8.88 8.06 -2.25
N ALA A 243 8.92 7.42 -1.10
CA ALA A 243 8.25 6.13 -0.89
C ALA A 243 6.72 6.29 -0.81
N SER A 244 6.22 7.23 -0.02
CA SER A 244 4.77 7.48 0.05
C SER A 244 4.16 7.88 -1.29
N HIS A 245 4.91 8.63 -2.13
CA HIS A 245 4.45 9.00 -3.47
C HIS A 245 4.27 7.77 -4.36
N ILE A 246 5.32 6.92 -4.49
CA ILE A 246 5.25 5.75 -5.38
C ILE A 246 4.26 4.70 -4.86
N ALA A 247 4.10 4.56 -3.53
CA ALA A 247 3.11 3.68 -2.93
C ALA A 247 1.67 4.09 -3.29
N VAL A 248 1.34 5.38 -3.14
CA VAL A 248 0.03 5.92 -3.53
C VAL A 248 -0.20 5.79 -5.03
N GLN A 249 0.82 6.08 -5.86
CA GLN A 249 0.74 5.93 -7.31
C GLN A 249 0.43 4.48 -7.71
N TYR A 250 1.12 3.50 -7.12
CA TYR A 250 0.90 2.08 -7.38
C TYR A 250 -0.53 1.64 -7.04
N VAL A 251 -1.06 2.07 -5.88
CA VAL A 251 -2.43 1.76 -5.47
C VAL A 251 -3.45 2.38 -6.43
N LEU A 252 -3.26 3.63 -6.84
CA LEU A 252 -4.14 4.29 -7.80
C LEU A 252 -4.11 3.62 -9.18
N ASP A 253 -2.92 3.21 -9.66
CA ASP A 253 -2.78 2.50 -10.93
C ASP A 253 -3.46 1.12 -10.86
N SER A 254 -3.29 0.41 -9.74
CA SER A 254 -3.95 -0.88 -9.50
C SER A 254 -5.48 -0.74 -9.43
N LEU A 255 -5.97 0.32 -8.76
CA LEU A 255 -7.40 0.61 -8.65
C LEU A 255 -8.01 0.98 -10.01
N TYR A 256 -7.34 1.83 -10.80
CA TYR A 256 -7.78 2.15 -12.15
C TYR A 256 -7.84 0.92 -13.05
N SER A 257 -6.78 0.11 -13.03
CA SER A 257 -6.71 -1.11 -13.84
C SER A 257 -7.82 -2.11 -13.44
N SER A 258 -8.07 -2.26 -12.13
CA SER A 258 -9.15 -3.09 -11.63
C SER A 258 -10.53 -2.58 -12.02
N TYR A 259 -10.76 -1.26 -11.96
CA TYR A 259 -11.99 -0.62 -12.44
C TYR A 259 -12.17 -0.84 -13.95
N PHE A 260 -11.13 -0.57 -14.76
CA PHE A 260 -11.18 -0.74 -16.21
C PHE A 260 -11.48 -2.18 -16.61
N ALA A 261 -10.84 -3.15 -15.96
CA ALA A 261 -11.04 -4.57 -16.21
C ALA A 261 -12.48 -5.05 -15.93
N LYS A 262 -13.23 -4.39 -15.03
CA LYS A 262 -14.63 -4.76 -14.73
C LYS A 262 -15.60 -4.50 -15.87
N ASP A 263 -15.32 -3.52 -16.70
CA ASP A 263 -16.12 -3.20 -17.88
C ASP A 263 -15.21 -2.79 -19.05
N TYR A 264 -14.32 -3.73 -19.39
CA TYR A 264 -13.25 -3.51 -20.36
C TYR A 264 -13.79 -3.04 -21.71
N ALA A 265 -14.86 -3.68 -22.19
CA ALA A 265 -15.44 -3.37 -23.51
C ALA A 265 -15.96 -1.92 -23.54
N ARG A 266 -16.75 -1.49 -22.56
CA ARG A 266 -17.29 -0.12 -22.47
C ARG A 266 -16.17 0.91 -22.33
N CYS A 267 -15.19 0.65 -21.46
CA CYS A 267 -14.07 1.58 -21.26
C CYS A 267 -13.22 1.72 -22.53
N SER A 268 -12.95 0.63 -23.24
CA SER A 268 -12.21 0.62 -24.50
C SER A 268 -12.97 1.34 -25.60
N GLU A 269 -14.28 1.07 -25.76
CA GLU A 269 -15.13 1.78 -26.73
C GLU A 269 -15.14 3.29 -26.48
N PHE A 270 -15.24 3.70 -25.21
CA PHE A 270 -15.20 5.13 -24.88
C PHE A 270 -13.86 5.78 -25.24
N LEU A 271 -12.75 5.10 -24.96
CA LEU A 271 -11.42 5.56 -25.36
C LEU A 271 -11.32 5.75 -26.88
N GLU A 272 -11.72 4.73 -27.66
CA GLU A 272 -11.67 4.78 -29.13
C GLU A 272 -12.52 5.94 -29.67
N ARG A 273 -13.73 6.12 -29.14
CA ARG A 273 -14.64 7.23 -29.53
C ARG A 273 -14.08 8.60 -29.17
N SER A 274 -13.27 8.71 -28.13
CA SER A 274 -12.66 9.98 -27.69
C SER A 274 -11.45 10.39 -28.54
N PHE A 275 -10.74 9.45 -29.16
CA PHE A 275 -9.51 9.70 -29.91
C PHE A 275 -9.60 10.82 -30.95
N PRO A 276 -10.65 10.94 -31.78
CA PRO A 276 -10.75 12.03 -32.74
C PRO A 276 -10.72 13.44 -32.14
N TYR A 277 -11.11 13.54 -30.86
CA TYR A 277 -11.21 14.81 -30.15
C TYR A 277 -10.01 15.10 -29.24
N THR A 278 -9.24 14.06 -28.86
CA THR A 278 -8.15 14.17 -27.87
C THR A 278 -6.77 14.00 -28.46
N ARG A 279 -6.65 13.49 -29.69
CA ARG A 279 -5.36 13.36 -30.39
C ARG A 279 -4.89 14.72 -30.91
N LEU A 280 -3.60 14.99 -30.70
CA LEU A 280 -2.94 16.11 -31.37
C LEU A 280 -2.91 15.84 -32.89
N PRO A 281 -3.25 16.84 -33.74
CA PRO A 281 -3.14 16.70 -35.18
C PRO A 281 -1.71 16.29 -35.58
N GLY A 282 -1.58 15.22 -36.37
CA GLY A 282 -0.27 14.74 -36.86
C GLY A 282 0.40 13.61 -36.07
N LEU A 283 -0.15 13.16 -34.95
CA LEU A 283 0.27 11.92 -34.29
C LEU A 283 -0.52 10.74 -34.91
N LYS A 284 0.19 9.89 -35.66
CA LYS A 284 -0.36 8.62 -36.17
C LYS A 284 -0.22 7.52 -35.13
#